data_f14a7122ae29d9f3aa4538fd0cc7bae9
#
_entry.id   f14a7122ae29d9f3aa4538fd0cc7bae9
#
_cell.length_a   1.000
_cell.length_b   1.000
_cell.length_c   1.000
_cell.angle_alpha   90.00
_cell.angle_beta   90.00
_cell.angle_gamma   90.00
#
_symmetry.space_group_name_H-M   'P 1'
#
loop_
_entity.id
_entity.type
_entity.pdbx_description
1 polymer ?
#
loop_
_entity_poly.entity_id
_entity_poly.type
_entity_poly.pdbx_seq_one_letter_code
_entity_poly.pdbx_strand_id
1 'polypeptide(L)'
;MAVVERTYTADDLVVLSHSPQYDELRLELSDGELIIMAPASAKHGVIAMALGAVLQVFVKQQQLGYVTAAETGYILFKNPSGRDTVRAPDVGFIALSQLPDGLPDDGYVPFPPDLAVEVMSPNDSATETHKKVNEYLRYGTRLVWVVYPETRTVMVFTAQGAHTLDENATLDGGDVLPGFSLAIKTLF
;
A
#
# COMPACT_ATOMS: atom_id res chain seq x y z
N MET A 1 -31.96 8.06 18.55
CA MET A 1 -31.89 7.04 17.50
C MET A 1 -30.42 6.81 17.23
N ALA A 2 -29.90 5.60 17.47
CA ALA A 2 -28.53 5.27 17.09
C ALA A 2 -28.51 5.15 15.55
N VAL A 3 -27.70 5.96 14.89
CA VAL A 3 -27.37 5.75 13.47
C VAL A 3 -26.50 4.50 13.45
N VAL A 4 -27.01 3.41 12.93
CA VAL A 4 -26.22 2.21 12.66
C VAL A 4 -25.37 2.58 11.44
N GLU A 5 -24.10 2.92 11.65
CA GLU A 5 -23.16 3.05 10.57
C GLU A 5 -23.04 1.70 9.86
N ARG A 6 -23.26 1.71 8.55
CA ARG A 6 -23.11 0.51 7.73
C ARG A 6 -21.63 0.12 7.69
N THR A 7 -21.34 -1.10 8.11
CA THR A 7 -20.00 -1.67 7.98
C THR A 7 -19.94 -2.60 6.76
N TYR A 8 -18.75 -2.75 6.19
CA TYR A 8 -18.51 -3.50 4.98
C TYR A 8 -17.45 -4.57 5.18
N THR A 9 -17.60 -5.66 4.46
CA THR A 9 -16.63 -6.74 4.33
C THR A 9 -15.79 -6.57 3.06
N ALA A 10 -14.70 -7.34 2.95
CA ALA A 10 -13.90 -7.40 1.72
C ALA A 10 -14.74 -7.87 0.52
N ASP A 11 -15.67 -8.80 0.73
CA ASP A 11 -16.55 -9.29 -0.31
C ASP A 11 -17.56 -8.21 -0.77
N ASP A 12 -18.07 -7.39 0.17
CA ASP A 12 -18.88 -6.20 -0.18
C ASP A 12 -18.06 -5.21 -1.03
N LEU A 13 -16.78 -5.01 -0.68
CA LEU A 13 -15.91 -4.09 -1.40
C LEU A 13 -15.69 -4.52 -2.85
N VAL A 14 -15.52 -5.83 -3.11
CA VAL A 14 -15.45 -6.38 -4.47
C VAL A 14 -16.70 -6.04 -5.26
N VAL A 15 -17.89 -6.21 -4.66
CA VAL A 15 -19.17 -5.86 -5.32
C VAL A 15 -19.26 -4.37 -5.60
N LEU A 16 -18.86 -3.54 -4.64
CA LEU A 16 -18.90 -2.08 -4.78
C LEU A 16 -17.95 -1.59 -5.88
N SER A 17 -16.75 -2.15 -5.99
CA SER A 17 -15.77 -1.74 -7.01
C SER A 17 -16.23 -1.98 -8.45
N HIS A 18 -17.22 -2.86 -8.65
CA HIS A 18 -17.85 -3.10 -9.96
C HIS A 18 -19.16 -2.31 -10.16
N SER A 19 -19.55 -1.48 -9.20
CA SER A 19 -20.76 -0.69 -9.28
C SER A 19 -20.52 0.62 -10.05
N PRO A 20 -21.40 1.01 -11.00
CA PRO A 20 -21.27 2.27 -11.74
C PRO A 20 -21.18 3.53 -10.87
N GLN A 21 -21.68 3.47 -9.63
CA GLN A 21 -21.59 4.57 -8.67
C GLN A 21 -20.14 4.88 -8.26
N TYR A 22 -19.26 3.88 -8.29
CA TYR A 22 -17.86 3.98 -7.85
C TYR A 22 -16.88 3.80 -9.00
N ASP A 23 -17.38 3.79 -10.23
CA ASP A 23 -16.53 3.77 -11.42
C ASP A 23 -15.54 4.94 -11.38
N GLU A 24 -14.28 4.69 -11.74
CA GLU A 24 -13.18 5.66 -11.65
C GLU A 24 -12.75 6.09 -10.22
N LEU A 25 -13.29 5.47 -9.16
CA LEU A 25 -12.91 5.76 -7.77
C LEU A 25 -12.11 4.60 -7.16
N ARG A 26 -11.13 4.94 -6.33
CA ARG A 26 -10.40 3.95 -5.51
C ARG A 26 -11.18 3.73 -4.21
N LEU A 27 -11.37 2.46 -3.88
CA LEU A 27 -12.09 2.05 -2.69
C LEU A 27 -11.17 1.27 -1.76
N GLU A 28 -11.23 1.57 -0.48
CA GLU A 28 -10.55 0.83 0.60
C GLU A 28 -11.51 0.61 1.77
N LEU A 29 -11.13 -0.26 2.70
CA LEU A 29 -11.82 -0.44 3.98
C LEU A 29 -10.86 -0.24 5.16
N SER A 30 -11.33 0.45 6.18
CA SER A 30 -10.65 0.58 7.46
C SER A 30 -11.62 0.16 8.58
N ASP A 31 -11.42 -1.01 9.16
CA ASP A 31 -12.30 -1.56 10.19
C ASP A 31 -13.79 -1.52 9.79
N GLY A 32 -14.06 -1.91 8.53
CA GLY A 32 -15.40 -1.92 7.93
C GLY A 32 -15.92 -0.56 7.45
N GLU A 33 -15.20 0.52 7.64
CA GLU A 33 -15.54 1.85 7.11
C GLU A 33 -15.08 1.95 5.65
N LEU A 34 -15.98 2.35 4.75
CA LEU A 34 -15.68 2.57 3.34
C LEU A 34 -14.94 3.90 3.14
N ILE A 35 -13.75 3.82 2.57
CA ILE A 35 -12.94 4.97 2.20
C ILE A 35 -12.97 5.11 0.68
N ILE A 36 -13.37 6.29 0.21
CA ILE A 36 -13.50 6.61 -1.21
C ILE A 36 -12.46 7.67 -1.56
N MET A 37 -11.64 7.40 -2.56
CA MET A 37 -10.56 8.28 -2.97
C MET A 37 -10.72 8.68 -4.43
N ALA A 38 -10.48 9.97 -4.71
CA ALA A 38 -10.38 10.49 -6.06
C ALA A 38 -9.08 10.05 -6.74
N PRO A 39 -8.99 10.13 -8.08
CA PRO A 39 -7.74 9.89 -8.81
C PRO A 39 -6.59 10.76 -8.30
N ALA A 40 -5.40 10.17 -8.27
CA ALA A 40 -4.19 10.83 -7.79
C ALA A 40 -3.67 11.91 -8.78
N SER A 41 -2.82 12.81 -8.29
CA SER A 41 -2.18 13.84 -9.12
C SER A 41 -1.14 13.23 -10.09
N ALA A 42 -0.83 13.94 -11.17
CA ALA A 42 0.20 13.51 -12.13
C ALA A 42 1.58 13.31 -11.47
N LYS A 43 1.97 14.19 -10.54
CA LYS A 43 3.24 14.07 -9.80
C LYS A 43 3.28 12.81 -8.95
N HIS A 44 2.19 12.50 -8.25
CA HIS A 44 2.04 11.25 -7.51
C HIS A 44 2.23 10.04 -8.43
N GLY A 45 1.51 9.99 -9.55
CA GLY A 45 1.59 8.87 -10.50
C GLY A 45 3.00 8.67 -11.08
N VAL A 46 3.72 9.74 -11.39
CA VAL A 46 5.12 9.65 -11.89
C VAL A 46 6.04 9.04 -10.83
N ILE A 47 5.94 9.47 -9.58
CA ILE A 47 6.78 8.96 -8.49
C ILE A 47 6.44 7.50 -8.15
N ALA A 48 5.16 7.17 -8.04
CA ALA A 48 4.71 5.79 -7.80
C ALA A 48 5.21 4.85 -8.91
N MET A 49 5.08 5.27 -10.17
CA MET A 49 5.56 4.49 -11.31
C MET A 49 7.09 4.35 -11.31
N ALA A 50 7.85 5.42 -11.03
CA ALA A 50 9.30 5.37 -10.98
C ALA A 50 9.79 4.38 -9.92
N LEU A 51 9.21 4.43 -8.72
CA LEU A 51 9.55 3.52 -7.62
C LEU A 51 9.13 2.09 -7.93
N GLY A 52 7.90 1.90 -8.44
CA GLY A 52 7.39 0.59 -8.85
C GLY A 52 8.26 -0.06 -9.93
N ALA A 53 8.72 0.70 -10.92
CA ALA A 53 9.59 0.19 -12.00
C ALA A 53 10.94 -0.29 -11.46
N VAL A 54 11.60 0.48 -10.57
CA VAL A 54 12.88 0.08 -9.97
C VAL A 54 12.71 -1.16 -9.10
N LEU A 55 11.65 -1.21 -8.28
CA LEU A 55 11.32 -2.39 -7.47
C LEU A 55 11.06 -3.60 -8.33
N GLN A 56 10.25 -3.48 -9.40
CA GLN A 56 9.92 -4.58 -10.31
C GLN A 56 11.17 -5.17 -10.97
N VAL A 57 12.10 -4.32 -11.45
CA VAL A 57 13.35 -4.77 -12.07
C VAL A 57 14.19 -5.56 -11.04
N PHE A 58 14.37 -4.99 -9.84
CA PHE A 58 15.16 -5.62 -8.79
C PHE A 58 14.55 -6.95 -8.34
N VAL A 59 13.25 -6.96 -7.99
CA VAL A 59 12.54 -8.14 -7.50
C VAL A 59 12.56 -9.27 -8.53
N LYS A 60 12.38 -8.94 -9.82
CA LYS A 60 12.44 -9.91 -10.91
C LYS A 60 13.86 -10.49 -11.10
N GLN A 61 14.88 -9.64 -11.06
CA GLN A 61 16.29 -10.08 -11.20
C GLN A 61 16.73 -10.99 -10.05
N GLN A 62 16.26 -10.70 -8.82
CA GLN A 62 16.61 -11.47 -7.63
C GLN A 62 15.62 -12.62 -7.36
N GLN A 63 14.56 -12.76 -8.17
CA GLN A 63 13.52 -13.80 -8.03
C GLN A 63 12.86 -13.79 -6.64
N LEU A 64 12.61 -12.61 -6.07
CA LEU A 64 12.11 -12.46 -4.70
C LEU A 64 10.60 -12.60 -4.57
N GLY A 65 9.83 -12.28 -5.63
CA GLY A 65 8.38 -12.26 -5.55
C GLY A 65 7.72 -11.43 -6.65
N TYR A 66 6.66 -10.75 -6.28
CA TYR A 66 5.86 -9.92 -7.17
C TYR A 66 5.74 -8.49 -6.66
N VAL A 67 5.80 -7.54 -7.58
CA VAL A 67 5.49 -6.12 -7.30
C VAL A 67 4.14 -5.82 -7.94
N THR A 68 3.26 -5.20 -7.17
CA THR A 68 1.94 -4.76 -7.63
C THR A 68 1.90 -3.24 -7.72
N ALA A 69 1.06 -2.73 -8.62
CA ALA A 69 0.79 -1.31 -8.77
C ALA A 69 -0.45 -0.88 -7.98
N ALA A 70 -0.73 0.41 -7.98
CA ALA A 70 -1.94 1.00 -7.41
C ALA A 70 -3.21 0.24 -7.87
N GLU A 71 -4.24 0.29 -7.02
CA GLU A 71 -5.52 -0.42 -7.17
C GLU A 71 -5.48 -1.94 -6.88
N THR A 72 -4.30 -2.52 -6.65
CA THR A 72 -4.23 -3.89 -6.15
C THR A 72 -4.60 -3.90 -4.66
N GLY A 73 -5.78 -4.44 -4.36
CA GLY A 73 -6.28 -4.54 -2.99
C GLY A 73 -5.62 -5.69 -2.23
N TYR A 74 -5.34 -5.44 -0.95
CA TYR A 74 -4.83 -6.41 0.01
C TYR A 74 -5.78 -6.51 1.20
N ILE A 75 -6.26 -7.70 1.51
CA ILE A 75 -7.03 -7.95 2.71
C ILE A 75 -6.05 -8.02 3.87
N LEU A 76 -5.90 -6.91 4.60
CA LEU A 76 -5.01 -6.89 5.75
C LEU A 76 -5.58 -7.69 6.90
N PHE A 77 -6.91 -7.64 7.09
CA PHE A 77 -7.59 -8.36 8.15
C PHE A 77 -9.04 -8.67 7.79
N LYS A 78 -9.44 -9.96 7.89
CA LYS A 78 -10.84 -10.39 7.88
C LYS A 78 -11.33 -10.46 9.32
N ASN A 79 -12.24 -9.57 9.67
CA ASN A 79 -12.79 -9.48 11.03
C ASN A 79 -14.01 -10.39 11.16
N PRO A 80 -14.06 -11.31 12.15
CA PRO A 80 -15.24 -12.17 12.37
C PRO A 80 -16.55 -11.40 12.60
N SER A 81 -16.48 -10.13 12.98
CA SER A 81 -17.66 -9.25 13.15
C SER A 81 -18.10 -8.57 11.84
N GLY A 82 -17.47 -8.84 10.70
CA GLY A 82 -17.80 -8.23 9.41
C GLY A 82 -17.29 -6.80 9.25
N ARG A 83 -16.18 -6.46 9.91
CA ARG A 83 -15.51 -5.15 9.83
C ARG A 83 -14.10 -5.33 9.29
N ASP A 84 -14.01 -5.65 8.00
CA ASP A 84 -12.74 -5.97 7.38
C ASP A 84 -11.86 -4.74 7.15
N THR A 85 -10.55 -4.98 7.00
CA THR A 85 -9.59 -3.96 6.58
C THR A 85 -8.96 -4.39 5.26
N VAL A 86 -9.15 -3.57 4.22
CA VAL A 86 -8.61 -3.76 2.87
C VAL A 86 -7.91 -2.48 2.45
N ARG A 87 -6.65 -2.57 2.08
CA ARG A 87 -5.85 -1.43 1.63
C ARG A 87 -5.26 -1.70 0.25
N ALA A 88 -5.09 -0.65 -0.53
CA ALA A 88 -4.48 -0.67 -1.85
C ALA A 88 -3.30 0.32 -1.88
N PRO A 89 -2.07 -0.13 -1.58
CA PRO A 89 -0.89 0.74 -1.62
C PRO A 89 -0.57 1.16 -3.06
N ASP A 90 0.11 2.30 -3.22
CA ASP A 90 0.53 2.77 -4.56
C ASP A 90 1.53 1.82 -5.22
N VAL A 91 2.37 1.16 -4.40
CA VAL A 91 3.18 0.00 -4.82
C VAL A 91 3.20 -1.01 -3.69
N GLY A 92 2.94 -2.28 -4.00
CA GLY A 92 3.06 -3.40 -3.07
C GLY A 92 4.15 -4.37 -3.49
N PHE A 93 4.76 -5.07 -2.54
CA PHE A 93 5.62 -6.22 -2.80
C PHE A 93 5.17 -7.42 -1.99
N ILE A 94 5.14 -8.58 -2.63
CA ILE A 94 4.78 -9.88 -2.05
C ILE A 94 5.94 -10.84 -2.27
N ALA A 95 6.47 -11.39 -1.20
CA ALA A 95 7.52 -12.41 -1.29
C ALA A 95 6.96 -13.74 -1.83
N LEU A 96 7.75 -14.47 -2.61
CA LEU A 96 7.36 -15.80 -3.13
C LEU A 96 6.94 -16.78 -2.02
N SER A 97 7.52 -16.64 -0.84
CA SER A 97 7.19 -17.50 0.30
C SER A 97 5.73 -17.37 0.78
N GLN A 98 5.05 -16.25 0.47
CA GLN A 98 3.63 -16.06 0.77
C GLN A 98 2.70 -16.61 -0.33
N LEU A 99 3.25 -17.03 -1.46
CA LEU A 99 2.51 -17.43 -2.67
C LEU A 99 2.92 -18.82 -3.14
N PRO A 100 2.77 -19.87 -2.33
CA PRO A 100 3.17 -21.22 -2.72
C PRO A 100 2.41 -21.72 -3.97
N ASP A 101 1.19 -21.25 -4.17
CA ASP A 101 0.31 -21.61 -5.30
C ASP A 101 0.23 -20.52 -6.39
N GLY A 102 1.06 -19.45 -6.27
CA GLY A 102 1.05 -18.30 -7.19
C GLY A 102 0.07 -17.21 -6.78
N LEU A 103 -0.05 -16.17 -7.62
CA LEU A 103 -1.01 -15.07 -7.41
C LEU A 103 -2.45 -15.58 -7.58
N PRO A 104 -3.43 -15.05 -6.80
CA PRO A 104 -4.83 -15.35 -7.05
C PRO A 104 -5.25 -14.84 -8.44
N ASP A 105 -6.06 -15.63 -9.13
CA ASP A 105 -6.57 -15.25 -10.47
C ASP A 105 -7.61 -14.13 -10.38
N ASP A 106 -8.36 -14.06 -9.26
CA ASP A 106 -9.45 -13.11 -9.05
C ASP A 106 -9.41 -12.51 -7.64
N GLY A 107 -10.01 -11.33 -7.48
CA GLY A 107 -10.21 -10.64 -6.20
C GLY A 107 -8.95 -10.00 -5.65
N TYR A 108 -8.97 -9.74 -4.34
CA TYR A 108 -7.88 -9.10 -3.62
C TYR A 108 -6.84 -10.14 -3.14
N VAL A 109 -5.60 -9.69 -2.95
CA VAL A 109 -4.57 -10.49 -2.28
C VAL A 109 -5.05 -10.79 -0.86
N PRO A 110 -5.17 -12.08 -0.44
CA PRO A 110 -5.84 -12.44 0.82
C PRO A 110 -5.00 -12.27 2.09
N PHE A 111 -3.90 -11.52 2.00
CA PHE A 111 -2.97 -11.23 3.09
C PHE A 111 -2.26 -9.89 2.87
N PRO A 112 -1.62 -9.29 3.92
CA PRO A 112 -0.87 -8.04 3.79
C PRO A 112 0.36 -8.18 2.88
N PRO A 113 0.78 -7.11 2.17
CA PRO A 113 2.04 -7.10 1.43
C PRO A 113 3.25 -7.13 2.40
N ASP A 114 4.38 -7.65 1.97
CA ASP A 114 5.64 -7.55 2.74
C ASP A 114 6.18 -6.11 2.78
N LEU A 115 6.04 -5.37 1.68
CA LEU A 115 6.29 -3.93 1.58
C LEU A 115 5.05 -3.23 1.05
N ALA A 116 4.63 -2.16 1.71
CA ALA A 116 3.67 -1.19 1.19
C ALA A 116 4.36 0.17 0.95
N VAL A 117 4.07 0.79 -0.18
CA VAL A 117 4.54 2.14 -0.52
C VAL A 117 3.34 3.05 -0.72
N GLU A 118 3.35 4.18 -0.05
CA GLU A 118 2.37 5.26 -0.21
C GLU A 118 3.09 6.54 -0.66
N VAL A 119 2.56 7.18 -1.67
CA VAL A 119 3.06 8.46 -2.18
C VAL A 119 2.08 9.56 -1.78
N MET A 120 2.52 10.50 -0.98
CA MET A 120 1.65 11.55 -0.45
C MET A 120 1.26 12.56 -1.54
N SER A 121 0.00 12.94 -1.53
CA SER A 121 -0.54 14.07 -2.27
C SER A 121 -0.73 15.28 -1.35
N PRO A 122 -0.75 16.52 -1.87
CA PRO A 122 -0.86 17.74 -1.05
C PRO A 122 -2.12 17.79 -0.16
N ASN A 123 -3.16 17.07 -0.54
CA ASN A 123 -4.44 17.04 0.18
C ASN A 123 -4.56 15.87 1.17
N ASP A 124 -3.56 15.01 1.27
CA ASP A 124 -3.62 13.87 2.16
C ASP A 124 -3.42 14.29 3.61
N SER A 125 -4.25 13.73 4.49
CA SER A 125 -4.17 13.99 5.92
C SER A 125 -3.04 13.16 6.56
N ALA A 126 -2.16 13.82 7.30
CA ALA A 126 -1.12 13.15 8.07
C ALA A 126 -1.71 12.12 9.07
N THR A 127 -2.89 12.41 9.63
CA THR A 127 -3.58 11.51 10.55
C THR A 127 -4.05 10.24 9.84
N GLU A 128 -4.65 10.37 8.66
CA GLU A 128 -5.11 9.22 7.88
C GLU A 128 -3.95 8.38 7.37
N THR A 129 -2.87 9.03 6.92
CA THR A 129 -1.64 8.33 6.53
C THR A 129 -1.06 7.53 7.69
N HIS A 130 -1.02 8.12 8.88
CA HIS A 130 -0.52 7.44 10.08
C HIS A 130 -1.41 6.26 10.49
N LYS A 131 -2.75 6.41 10.37
CA LYS A 131 -3.71 5.32 10.59
C LYS A 131 -3.44 4.18 9.60
N LYS A 132 -3.26 4.48 8.31
CA LYS A 132 -3.00 3.52 7.24
C LYS A 132 -1.68 2.76 7.48
N VAL A 133 -0.60 3.47 7.83
CA VAL A 133 0.70 2.86 8.19
C VAL A 133 0.56 1.92 9.39
N ASN A 134 -0.14 2.35 10.45
CA ASN A 134 -0.36 1.52 11.62
C ASN A 134 -1.17 0.25 11.31
N GLU A 135 -2.14 0.32 10.40
CA GLU A 135 -2.88 -0.86 9.95
C GLU A 135 -1.96 -1.82 9.19
N TYR A 136 -1.14 -1.34 8.26
CA TYR A 136 -0.16 -2.18 7.56
C TYR A 136 0.73 -2.94 8.57
N LEU A 137 1.38 -2.23 9.48
CA LEU A 137 2.30 -2.83 10.46
C LEU A 137 1.57 -3.77 11.42
N ARG A 138 0.40 -3.37 11.91
CA ARG A 138 -0.41 -4.17 12.84
C ARG A 138 -0.81 -5.51 12.28
N TYR A 139 -1.11 -5.55 10.98
CA TYR A 139 -1.61 -6.75 10.32
C TYR A 139 -0.54 -7.56 9.60
N GLY A 140 0.73 -7.18 9.71
CA GLY A 140 1.85 -8.03 9.31
C GLY A 140 2.70 -7.54 8.15
N THR A 141 2.40 -6.37 7.55
CA THR A 141 3.34 -5.72 6.64
C THR A 141 4.63 -5.41 7.39
N ARG A 142 5.75 -5.83 6.84
CA ARG A 142 7.05 -5.76 7.51
C ARG A 142 7.77 -4.44 7.30
N LEU A 143 7.49 -3.79 6.16
CA LEU A 143 8.13 -2.55 5.74
C LEU A 143 7.10 -1.63 5.10
N VAL A 144 7.06 -0.36 5.50
CA VAL A 144 6.21 0.65 4.87
C VAL A 144 7.07 1.86 4.52
N TRP A 145 6.98 2.31 3.28
CA TRP A 145 7.58 3.55 2.82
C TRP A 145 6.50 4.58 2.54
N VAL A 146 6.64 5.76 3.13
CA VAL A 146 5.79 6.91 2.82
C VAL A 146 6.64 7.97 2.16
N VAL A 147 6.38 8.24 0.89
CA VAL A 147 7.12 9.21 0.07
C VAL A 147 6.44 10.56 0.15
N TYR A 148 7.17 11.61 0.49
CA TYR A 148 6.70 13.00 0.56
C TYR A 148 7.31 13.82 -0.59
N PRO A 149 6.59 14.00 -1.71
CA PRO A 149 7.13 14.69 -2.88
C PRO A 149 7.45 16.18 -2.65
N GLU A 150 6.77 16.84 -1.73
CA GLU A 150 6.96 18.26 -1.46
C GLU A 150 8.25 18.54 -0.70
N THR A 151 8.56 17.70 0.28
CA THR A 151 9.79 17.80 1.08
C THR A 151 10.95 16.98 0.52
N ARG A 152 10.68 16.16 -0.52
CA ARG A 152 11.64 15.24 -1.14
C ARG A 152 12.26 14.29 -0.11
N THR A 153 11.41 13.74 0.75
CA THR A 153 11.79 12.82 1.84
C THR A 153 11.03 11.51 1.73
N VAL A 154 11.59 10.46 2.32
CA VAL A 154 10.92 9.17 2.50
C VAL A 154 10.95 8.83 3.98
N MET A 155 9.78 8.54 4.56
CA MET A 155 9.69 7.93 5.88
C MET A 155 9.63 6.41 5.74
N VAL A 156 10.49 5.73 6.48
CA VAL A 156 10.58 4.28 6.53
C VAL A 156 10.03 3.82 7.87
N PHE A 157 9.04 2.92 7.84
CA PHE A 157 8.39 2.37 9.02
C PHE A 157 8.57 0.87 9.07
N THR A 158 8.89 0.37 10.27
CA THR A 158 8.97 -1.06 10.60
C THR A 158 8.36 -1.30 11.97
N ALA A 159 8.26 -2.55 12.41
CA ALA A 159 7.82 -2.87 13.78
C ALA A 159 8.76 -2.32 14.87
N GLN A 160 10.02 -1.99 14.52
CA GLN A 160 11.02 -1.44 15.45
C GLN A 160 10.95 0.07 15.57
N GLY A 161 10.24 0.76 14.69
CA GLY A 161 10.09 2.21 14.70
C GLY A 161 10.11 2.83 13.31
N ALA A 162 10.33 4.14 13.28
CA ALA A 162 10.35 4.91 12.04
C ALA A 162 11.56 5.86 11.99
N HIS A 163 12.04 6.13 10.77
CA HIS A 163 13.03 7.16 10.51
C HIS A 163 12.75 7.86 9.18
N THR A 164 13.29 9.07 9.03
CA THR A 164 13.13 9.87 7.81
C THR A 164 14.46 9.94 7.08
N LEU A 165 14.40 9.75 5.78
CA LEU A 165 15.51 9.88 4.85
C LEU A 165 15.28 11.12 3.97
N ASP A 166 16.30 11.97 3.80
CA ASP A 166 16.27 13.10 2.88
C ASP A 166 16.67 12.69 1.45
N GLU A 167 16.61 13.64 0.51
CA GLU A 167 16.92 13.38 -0.90
C GLU A 167 18.36 12.93 -1.17
N ASN A 168 19.30 13.21 -0.27
CA ASN A 168 20.71 12.82 -0.42
C ASN A 168 20.98 11.41 0.14
N ALA A 169 20.02 10.83 0.84
CA ALA A 169 20.14 9.51 1.42
C ALA A 169 19.86 8.41 0.38
N THR A 170 20.14 7.19 0.80
CA THR A 170 19.84 5.98 0.05
C THR A 170 18.70 5.24 0.75
N LEU A 171 17.67 4.90 0.00
CA LEU A 171 16.58 4.04 0.44
C LEU A 171 17.02 2.59 0.25
N ASP A 172 17.00 1.81 1.31
CA ASP A 172 17.28 0.37 1.28
C ASP A 172 16.05 -0.46 1.63
N GLY A 173 16.05 -1.71 1.22
CA GLY A 173 14.93 -2.63 1.42
C GLY A 173 14.96 -3.40 2.73
N GLY A 174 15.96 -3.19 3.59
CA GLY A 174 16.15 -3.93 4.81
C GLY A 174 16.12 -5.45 4.60
N ASP A 175 15.52 -6.16 5.54
CA ASP A 175 15.35 -7.61 5.48
C ASP A 175 14.21 -8.06 4.52
N VAL A 176 13.40 -7.12 4.05
CA VAL A 176 12.28 -7.41 3.12
C VAL A 176 12.77 -7.56 1.70
N LEU A 177 13.69 -6.68 1.28
CA LEU A 177 14.32 -6.68 -0.05
C LEU A 177 15.85 -6.62 0.09
N PRO A 178 16.50 -7.70 0.51
CA PRO A 178 17.94 -7.70 0.79
C PRO A 178 18.76 -7.27 -0.43
N GLY A 179 19.60 -6.24 -0.26
CA GLY A 179 20.44 -5.71 -1.33
C GLY A 179 19.78 -4.65 -2.23
N PHE A 180 18.49 -4.35 -2.03
CA PHE A 180 17.85 -3.21 -2.70
C PHE A 180 18.47 -1.89 -2.22
N SER A 181 18.78 -1.01 -3.17
CA SER A 181 19.38 0.28 -2.88
C SER A 181 18.98 1.30 -3.95
N LEU A 182 18.42 2.44 -3.54
CA LEU A 182 17.95 3.50 -4.44
C LEU A 182 18.33 4.87 -3.88
N ALA A 183 19.05 5.67 -4.66
CA ALA A 183 19.31 7.06 -4.30
C ALA A 183 18.00 7.86 -4.36
N ILE A 184 17.52 8.39 -3.23
CA ILE A 184 16.21 9.05 -3.12
C ILE A 184 16.02 10.19 -4.10
N LYS A 185 17.07 10.97 -4.38
CA LYS A 185 17.04 12.07 -5.37
C LYS A 185 16.58 11.66 -6.76
N THR A 186 16.65 10.38 -7.10
CA THR A 186 16.24 9.87 -8.43
C THR A 186 14.72 9.68 -8.56
N LEU A 187 13.98 9.82 -7.45
CA LEU A 187 12.52 9.74 -7.44
C LEU A 187 11.85 11.08 -7.80
N PHE A 188 12.56 12.17 -7.67
CA PHE A 188 12.06 13.52 -7.83
C PHE A 188 12.76 14.20 -9.02
#